data_d118a4ff3c73f97a035a891780f96b7f
#
_entry.id   d118a4ff3c73f97a035a891780f96b7f
#
_cell.length_a   1.000
_cell.length_b   1.000
_cell.length_c   1.000
_cell.angle_alpha   90.00
_cell.angle_beta   90.00
_cell.angle_gamma   90.00
#
_symmetry.space_group_name_H-M   'P 1'
#
loop_
_entity.id
_entity.type
_entity.pdbx_description
1 polymer ?
#
loop_
_entity_poly.entity_id
_entity_poly.type
_entity_poly.pdbx_seq_one_letter_code
_entity_poly.pdbx_strand_id
1 'polypeptide(L)'
;MKQNKAEKLLAGVLSIALAMGVSVMPAFAAQVQGPPYEDMSRVYLTKNYELANTGTISPEETFTFTIDPGTVTDASEGIEAADYKPIVGDVTYQQGEAGSASKTKKIEIKLPEYDSVGVYTYIIHEAAGNSAGVTYYGDAILLRVTVIEQDGKLRIAAVHTEDPESTGEGKKDDFDNLYSAGKLEVHKDVEGIMG
;
A
#
# COMPACT_ATOMS: atom_id res chain seq x y z
N MET A 1 -8.32 -46.61 12.21
CA MET A 1 -7.92 -45.58 13.22
C MET A 1 -7.23 -44.42 12.48
N LYS A 2 -7.96 -43.32 12.23
CA LYS A 2 -7.39 -42.08 11.68
C LYS A 2 -7.54 -41.03 12.75
N GLN A 3 -6.43 -40.63 13.35
CA GLN A 3 -6.39 -39.54 14.34
C GLN A 3 -6.38 -38.17 13.63
N ASN A 4 -7.23 -37.30 14.12
CA ASN A 4 -7.46 -35.96 13.63
C ASN A 4 -6.26 -35.05 13.86
N LYS A 5 -5.82 -34.37 12.80
CA LYS A 5 -4.73 -33.36 12.79
C LYS A 5 -5.23 -31.93 13.05
N ALA A 6 -6.16 -31.74 13.97
CA ALA A 6 -6.78 -30.42 14.20
C ALA A 6 -6.42 -29.75 15.55
N GLU A 7 -5.40 -30.22 16.27
CA GLU A 7 -5.12 -29.68 17.63
C GLU A 7 -3.67 -29.22 17.82
N LYS A 8 -3.07 -28.50 16.89
CA LYS A 8 -1.69 -28.00 17.07
C LYS A 8 -1.49 -26.52 16.73
N LEU A 9 -2.43 -25.67 16.97
CA LEU A 9 -2.25 -24.23 16.74
C LEU A 9 -2.78 -23.35 17.87
N LEU A 10 -2.67 -23.79 19.12
CA LEU A 10 -3.00 -22.92 20.27
C LEU A 10 -2.10 -23.19 21.48
N ALA A 11 -0.79 -23.19 21.30
CA ALA A 11 0.16 -23.32 22.41
C ALA A 11 1.42 -22.50 22.14
N GLY A 12 1.37 -21.22 22.36
CA GLY A 12 2.54 -20.40 22.15
C GLY A 12 2.53 -19.00 22.75
N VAL A 13 1.67 -18.67 23.69
CA VAL A 13 1.87 -17.46 24.53
C VAL A 13 1.20 -17.68 25.88
N LEU A 14 1.81 -18.42 26.76
CA LEU A 14 1.58 -18.26 28.21
C LEU A 14 2.63 -19.04 28.99
N SER A 15 3.75 -18.46 29.20
CA SER A 15 4.70 -18.95 30.21
C SER A 15 5.58 -17.79 30.68
N ILE A 16 5.13 -17.00 31.62
CA ILE A 16 5.96 -16.36 32.65
C ILE A 16 5.00 -15.94 33.77
N ALA A 17 5.09 -16.63 34.88
CA ALA A 17 5.05 -16.15 36.25
C ALA A 17 4.54 -17.23 37.17
N LEU A 18 5.47 -17.96 37.75
CA LEU A 18 5.25 -18.60 39.03
C LEU A 18 6.48 -18.31 39.89
N ALA A 19 6.41 -17.29 40.74
CA ALA A 19 7.26 -17.15 41.89
C ALA A 19 6.42 -16.67 43.07
N MET A 20 6.46 -17.45 44.12
CA MET A 20 5.70 -17.38 45.34
C MET A 20 5.92 -16.10 46.15
N GLY A 21 4.87 -15.62 46.77
CA GLY A 21 4.94 -14.60 47.82
C GLY A 21 3.53 -14.24 48.30
N VAL A 22 3.07 -14.91 49.36
CA VAL A 22 1.82 -14.61 50.04
C VAL A 22 1.95 -13.27 50.76
N SER A 23 1.29 -12.25 50.27
CA SER A 23 0.84 -11.11 51.05
C SER A 23 -0.48 -10.62 50.48
N VAL A 24 -1.52 -10.73 51.29
CA VAL A 24 -2.87 -10.27 50.97
C VAL A 24 -2.86 -8.75 51.04
N MET A 25 -2.65 -8.10 49.90
CA MET A 25 -3.00 -6.70 49.73
C MET A 25 -4.13 -6.64 48.69
N PRO A 26 -5.16 -5.77 48.84
CA PRO A 26 -6.12 -5.54 47.79
C PRO A 26 -5.34 -4.97 46.62
N ALA A 27 -5.11 -5.79 45.63
CA ALA A 27 -4.56 -5.34 44.37
C ALA A 27 -5.60 -4.44 43.73
N PHE A 28 -5.44 -3.12 43.88
CA PHE A 28 -5.83 -2.24 42.83
C PHE A 28 -4.98 -2.66 41.62
N ALA A 29 -5.55 -3.47 40.76
CA ALA A 29 -4.98 -3.67 39.43
C ALA A 29 -4.94 -2.28 38.78
N ALA A 30 -3.79 -1.61 38.90
CA ALA A 30 -3.48 -0.50 38.05
C ALA A 30 -3.57 -1.08 36.64
N GLN A 31 -4.63 -0.75 35.95
CA GLN A 31 -4.70 -0.98 34.51
C GLN A 31 -3.45 -0.28 33.97
N VAL A 32 -2.50 -1.06 33.52
CA VAL A 32 -1.42 -0.54 32.69
C VAL A 32 -2.13 -0.12 31.40
N GLN A 33 -2.58 1.13 31.41
CA GLN A 33 -3.04 1.78 30.21
C GLN A 33 -1.82 1.83 29.32
N GLY A 34 -1.78 0.96 28.32
CA GLY A 34 -0.83 1.11 27.22
C GLY A 34 -0.96 2.52 26.63
N PRO A 35 0.05 3.00 25.91
CA PRO A 35 -0.05 4.30 25.26
C PRO A 35 -1.37 4.34 24.48
N PRO A 36 -2.06 5.51 24.44
CA PRO A 36 -3.32 5.63 23.74
C PRO A 36 -3.12 5.13 22.31
N TYR A 37 -3.91 4.16 21.91
CA TYR A 37 -3.90 3.65 20.55
C TYR A 37 -4.46 4.73 19.63
N GLU A 38 -3.65 5.24 18.70
CA GLU A 38 -4.10 6.14 17.66
C GLU A 38 -4.40 5.33 16.40
N ASP A 39 -5.62 5.43 15.89
CA ASP A 39 -6.00 4.76 14.66
C ASP A 39 -5.22 5.31 13.47
N MET A 40 -4.81 4.43 12.61
CA MET A 40 -4.14 4.78 11.36
C MET A 40 -5.14 5.45 10.42
N SER A 41 -5.07 6.76 10.26
CA SER A 41 -5.93 7.52 9.34
C SER A 41 -5.36 7.66 7.93
N ARG A 42 -4.09 7.28 7.74
CA ARG A 42 -3.36 7.41 6.46
C ARG A 42 -2.38 6.29 6.28
N VAL A 43 -2.27 5.84 5.04
CA VAL A 43 -1.22 4.93 4.57
C VAL A 43 -0.54 5.52 3.35
N TYR A 44 0.66 5.05 3.04
CA TYR A 44 1.45 5.57 1.93
C TYR A 44 1.92 4.42 1.05
N LEU A 45 1.72 4.59 -0.25
CA LEU A 45 2.37 3.79 -1.27
C LEU A 45 3.56 4.56 -1.84
N THR A 46 4.38 3.88 -2.60
CA THR A 46 5.55 4.45 -3.26
C THR A 46 5.24 4.71 -4.73
N LYS A 47 5.64 5.87 -5.23
CA LYS A 47 5.65 6.17 -6.66
C LYS A 47 7.09 6.36 -7.10
N ASN A 48 7.52 5.57 -8.08
CA ASN A 48 8.83 5.69 -8.71
C ASN A 48 8.68 6.19 -10.15
N TYR A 49 9.54 7.13 -10.55
CA TYR A 49 9.60 7.62 -11.92
C TYR A 49 11.06 7.56 -12.40
N GLU A 50 11.35 6.56 -13.21
CA GLU A 50 12.68 6.20 -13.66
C GLU A 50 12.99 6.77 -15.06
N LEU A 51 14.29 6.89 -15.38
CA LEU A 51 14.76 7.18 -16.72
C LEU A 51 15.28 5.91 -17.40
N ALA A 52 14.81 5.63 -18.61
CA ALA A 52 15.35 4.57 -19.45
C ALA A 52 16.74 4.91 -20.02
N ASN A 53 16.98 6.19 -20.29
CA ASN A 53 18.20 6.66 -20.95
C ASN A 53 18.83 7.81 -20.17
N THR A 54 20.12 7.71 -19.89
CA THR A 54 20.90 8.81 -19.28
C THR A 54 21.03 9.99 -20.25
N GLY A 55 21.03 11.21 -19.69
CA GLY A 55 21.18 12.44 -20.48
C GLY A 55 19.89 12.98 -21.09
N THR A 56 18.74 12.37 -20.78
CA THR A 56 17.44 12.91 -21.14
C THR A 56 16.82 13.65 -19.94
N ILE A 57 15.93 14.58 -20.23
CA ILE A 57 15.20 15.35 -19.23
C ILE A 57 13.73 14.96 -19.37
N SER A 58 13.15 14.40 -18.29
CA SER A 58 11.73 14.08 -18.27
C SER A 58 10.89 15.36 -18.27
N PRO A 59 9.70 15.36 -18.89
CA PRO A 59 8.73 16.44 -18.72
C PRO A 59 8.23 16.50 -17.27
N GLU A 60 7.52 17.59 -16.95
CA GLU A 60 6.62 17.58 -15.79
C GLU A 60 5.50 16.58 -16.04
N GLU A 61 5.19 15.77 -15.03
CA GLU A 61 4.18 14.72 -15.12
C GLU A 61 3.40 14.59 -13.83
N THR A 62 2.08 14.45 -13.92
CA THR A 62 1.21 14.15 -12.79
C THR A 62 0.59 12.78 -12.98
N PHE A 63 0.92 11.88 -12.07
CA PHE A 63 0.32 10.56 -12.01
C PHE A 63 -0.91 10.60 -11.12
N THR A 64 -2.04 10.19 -11.66
CA THR A 64 -3.33 10.14 -10.97
C THR A 64 -3.72 8.70 -10.68
N PHE A 65 -4.45 8.50 -9.58
CA PHE A 65 -4.82 7.17 -9.13
C PHE A 65 -6.31 7.10 -8.89
N THR A 66 -6.87 5.91 -9.14
CA THR A 66 -8.25 5.57 -8.78
C THR A 66 -8.24 4.47 -7.74
N ILE A 67 -9.28 4.43 -6.93
CA ILE A 67 -9.50 3.36 -5.96
C ILE A 67 -10.92 2.85 -6.13
N ASP A 68 -11.06 1.56 -6.36
CA ASP A 68 -12.34 0.90 -6.54
C ASP A 68 -12.66 0.01 -5.34
N PRO A 69 -13.92 0.01 -4.87
CA PRO A 69 -14.32 -0.85 -3.77
C PRO A 69 -14.28 -2.33 -4.21
N GLY A 70 -13.72 -3.16 -3.37
CA GLY A 70 -13.71 -4.61 -3.51
C GLY A 70 -14.78 -5.27 -2.66
N THR A 71 -14.39 -6.22 -1.83
CA THR A 71 -15.28 -7.00 -0.96
C THR A 71 -15.12 -6.61 0.50
N VAL A 72 -16.15 -6.93 1.28
CA VAL A 72 -16.08 -6.95 2.76
C VAL A 72 -16.34 -8.36 3.23
N THR A 73 -15.50 -8.86 4.14
CA THR A 73 -15.69 -10.13 4.83
C THR A 73 -15.64 -9.93 6.33
N ASP A 74 -16.13 -10.90 7.09
CA ASP A 74 -16.14 -10.87 8.56
C ASP A 74 -16.85 -9.63 9.14
N ALA A 75 -17.85 -9.11 8.42
CA ALA A 75 -18.68 -7.96 8.80
C ALA A 75 -20.14 -8.37 9.01
N SER A 76 -20.95 -7.45 9.53
CA SER A 76 -22.40 -7.61 9.58
C SER A 76 -23.00 -7.62 8.17
N GLU A 77 -24.17 -8.22 8.02
CA GLU A 77 -24.90 -8.23 6.74
C GLU A 77 -25.21 -6.79 6.28
N GLY A 78 -25.03 -6.55 4.97
CA GLY A 78 -25.33 -5.26 4.35
C GLY A 78 -24.19 -4.23 4.41
N ILE A 79 -23.02 -4.57 4.94
CA ILE A 79 -21.83 -3.70 4.92
C ILE A 79 -21.10 -3.87 3.59
N GLU A 80 -20.90 -2.77 2.88
CA GLU A 80 -20.22 -2.77 1.59
C GLU A 80 -18.97 -1.87 1.61
N ALA A 81 -17.91 -2.26 0.89
CA ALA A 81 -16.68 -1.49 0.78
C ALA A 81 -16.90 -0.12 0.13
N ALA A 82 -17.94 0.01 -0.70
CA ALA A 82 -18.31 1.24 -1.39
C ALA A 82 -18.70 2.37 -0.41
N ASP A 83 -19.26 2.03 0.75
CA ASP A 83 -19.67 3.02 1.77
C ASP A 83 -18.48 3.62 2.51
N TYR A 84 -17.33 2.94 2.48
CA TYR A 84 -16.10 3.30 3.20
C TYR A 84 -14.93 3.48 2.24
N LYS A 85 -15.15 4.18 1.14
CA LYS A 85 -14.13 4.35 0.09
C LYS A 85 -13.00 5.27 0.56
N PRO A 86 -11.73 4.80 0.59
CA PRO A 86 -10.57 5.65 0.85
C PRO A 86 -10.38 6.69 -0.24
N ILE A 87 -9.61 7.74 0.06
CA ILE A 87 -9.24 8.79 -0.88
C ILE A 87 -7.76 8.65 -1.19
N VAL A 88 -7.41 8.49 -2.47
CA VAL A 88 -6.03 8.43 -2.95
C VAL A 88 -5.64 9.80 -3.52
N GLY A 89 -4.42 10.24 -3.21
CA GLY A 89 -3.85 11.49 -3.72
C GLY A 89 -3.03 11.29 -4.98
N ASP A 90 -2.92 12.35 -5.79
CA ASP A 90 -2.07 12.37 -6.98
C ASP A 90 -0.61 12.69 -6.63
N VAL A 91 0.31 12.39 -7.56
CA VAL A 91 1.74 12.68 -7.40
C VAL A 91 2.27 13.40 -8.62
N THR A 92 2.78 14.61 -8.41
CA THR A 92 3.38 15.43 -9.48
C THR A 92 4.91 15.39 -9.39
N TYR A 93 5.55 15.13 -10.52
CA TYR A 93 6.97 15.27 -10.75
C TYR A 93 7.24 16.51 -11.60
N GLN A 94 8.22 17.31 -11.18
CA GLN A 94 8.68 18.43 -11.96
C GLN A 94 9.59 17.97 -13.10
N GLN A 95 9.83 18.82 -14.08
CA GLN A 95 10.74 18.54 -15.17
C GLN A 95 12.12 18.09 -14.63
N GLY A 96 12.62 16.98 -15.13
CA GLY A 96 13.93 16.44 -14.77
C GLY A 96 13.98 15.64 -13.46
N GLU A 97 12.85 15.40 -12.79
CA GLU A 97 12.84 14.60 -11.57
C GLU A 97 12.88 13.09 -11.81
N ALA A 98 12.47 12.59 -13.00
CA ALA A 98 12.61 11.17 -13.31
C ALA A 98 14.10 10.73 -13.25
N GLY A 99 14.36 9.59 -12.60
CA GLY A 99 15.70 9.05 -12.42
C GLY A 99 16.64 9.88 -11.54
N SER A 100 16.18 11.01 -10.98
CA SER A 100 16.95 11.87 -10.08
C SER A 100 16.87 11.39 -8.62
N ALA A 101 17.44 12.15 -7.69
CA ALA A 101 17.27 11.89 -6.26
C ALA A 101 15.79 12.03 -5.80
N SER A 102 14.95 12.74 -6.55
CA SER A 102 13.52 12.96 -6.29
C SER A 102 12.60 11.99 -7.05
N LYS A 103 13.16 10.96 -7.69
CA LYS A 103 12.39 9.96 -8.47
C LYS A 103 11.39 9.15 -7.67
N THR A 104 11.54 9.08 -6.35
CA THR A 104 10.68 8.34 -5.44
C THR A 104 9.86 9.31 -4.61
N LYS A 105 8.55 9.21 -4.70
CA LYS A 105 7.58 10.02 -3.94
C LYS A 105 6.55 9.13 -3.24
N LYS A 106 5.80 9.70 -2.31
CA LYS A 106 4.73 9.00 -1.59
C LYS A 106 3.37 9.33 -2.21
N ILE A 107 2.55 8.30 -2.38
CA ILE A 107 1.13 8.41 -2.66
C ILE A 107 0.40 8.33 -1.33
N GLU A 108 -0.32 9.38 -0.94
CA GLU A 108 -1.11 9.37 0.29
C GLU A 108 -2.47 8.72 0.04
N ILE A 109 -2.87 7.81 0.90
CA ILE A 109 -4.21 7.23 0.96
C ILE A 109 -4.80 7.59 2.31
N LYS A 110 -5.90 8.34 2.30
CA LYS A 110 -6.67 8.67 3.51
C LYS A 110 -7.73 7.60 3.70
N LEU A 111 -7.68 6.95 4.85
CA LEU A 111 -8.66 5.94 5.24
C LEU A 111 -9.90 6.64 5.81
N PRO A 112 -11.12 6.13 5.53
CA PRO A 112 -12.35 6.63 6.13
C PRO A 112 -12.46 6.20 7.60
N GLU A 113 -13.45 6.73 8.29
CA GLU A 113 -13.92 6.15 9.54
C GLU A 113 -14.82 4.96 9.22
N TYR A 114 -14.59 3.82 9.89
CA TYR A 114 -15.37 2.61 9.74
C TYR A 114 -16.35 2.50 10.90
N ASP A 115 -17.58 2.11 10.62
CA ASP A 115 -18.62 1.91 11.64
C ASP A 115 -19.00 0.44 11.86
N SER A 116 -18.30 -0.48 11.20
CA SER A 116 -18.45 -1.93 11.40
C SER A 116 -17.10 -2.63 11.40
N VAL A 117 -16.97 -3.69 12.18
CA VAL A 117 -15.89 -4.66 12.07
C VAL A 117 -15.90 -5.30 10.69
N GLY A 118 -14.74 -5.74 10.21
CA GLY A 118 -14.64 -6.43 8.94
C GLY A 118 -13.27 -6.35 8.32
N VAL A 119 -13.11 -7.07 7.21
CA VAL A 119 -11.93 -6.99 6.33
C VAL A 119 -12.40 -6.37 5.03
N TYR A 120 -12.03 -5.12 4.81
CA TYR A 120 -12.39 -4.32 3.64
C TYR A 120 -11.28 -4.41 2.61
N THR A 121 -11.65 -4.61 1.34
CA THR A 121 -10.69 -4.64 0.25
C THR A 121 -10.99 -3.55 -0.78
N TYR A 122 -9.92 -3.01 -1.38
CA TYR A 122 -10.00 -1.97 -2.41
C TYR A 122 -8.93 -2.25 -3.46
N ILE A 123 -9.22 -1.92 -4.70
CA ILE A 123 -8.27 -2.03 -5.81
C ILE A 123 -7.80 -0.63 -6.21
N ILE A 124 -6.50 -0.42 -6.21
CA ILE A 124 -5.87 0.85 -6.58
C ILE A 124 -5.24 0.69 -7.95
N HIS A 125 -5.60 1.58 -8.88
CA HIS A 125 -5.03 1.66 -10.21
C HIS A 125 -4.36 3.01 -10.44
N GLU A 126 -3.27 3.02 -11.18
CA GLU A 126 -2.77 4.22 -11.82
C GLU A 126 -3.57 4.48 -13.09
N ALA A 127 -4.05 5.69 -13.27
CA ALA A 127 -4.71 6.08 -14.51
C ALA A 127 -3.66 6.22 -15.63
N ALA A 128 -3.91 5.57 -16.75
CA ALA A 128 -3.06 5.73 -17.91
C ALA A 128 -3.11 7.18 -18.42
N GLY A 129 -1.95 7.83 -18.49
CA GLY A 129 -1.79 9.15 -19.11
C GLY A 129 -1.51 9.05 -20.61
N ASN A 130 -1.13 10.19 -21.20
CA ASN A 130 -0.86 10.29 -22.63
C ASN A 130 0.44 11.03 -22.94
N SER A 131 1.31 11.25 -21.98
CA SER A 131 2.58 11.96 -22.18
C SER A 131 3.54 11.12 -23.00
N ALA A 132 4.07 11.71 -24.06
CA ALA A 132 4.98 11.03 -24.96
C ALA A 132 6.24 10.54 -24.24
N GLY A 133 6.58 9.27 -24.45
CA GLY A 133 7.74 8.64 -23.84
C GLY A 133 7.53 8.14 -22.40
N VAL A 134 6.38 8.37 -21.79
CA VAL A 134 6.05 7.82 -20.47
C VAL A 134 5.39 6.45 -20.62
N THR A 135 5.93 5.46 -19.94
CA THR A 135 5.28 4.15 -19.76
C THR A 135 4.59 4.17 -18.40
N TYR A 136 3.26 4.08 -18.42
CA TYR A 136 2.43 4.08 -17.23
C TYR A 136 2.32 2.68 -16.66
N TYR A 137 2.20 2.60 -15.32
CA TYR A 137 2.02 1.34 -14.62
C TYR A 137 0.65 0.75 -14.93
N GLY A 138 0.61 -0.52 -15.36
CA GLY A 138 -0.60 -1.16 -15.86
C GLY A 138 -1.29 -2.10 -14.88
N ASP A 139 -0.60 -2.52 -13.82
CA ASP A 139 -1.14 -3.47 -12.85
C ASP A 139 -1.89 -2.74 -11.72
N ALA A 140 -2.57 -3.50 -10.88
CA ALA A 140 -3.29 -2.98 -9.73
C ALA A 140 -2.56 -3.30 -8.41
N ILE A 141 -2.92 -2.58 -7.34
CA ILE A 141 -2.55 -2.92 -5.98
C ILE A 141 -3.82 -3.16 -5.17
N LEU A 142 -3.91 -4.31 -4.51
CA LEU A 142 -4.97 -4.60 -3.56
C LEU A 142 -4.62 -4.00 -2.20
N LEU A 143 -5.48 -3.12 -1.70
CA LEU A 143 -5.43 -2.59 -0.33
C LEU A 143 -6.43 -3.36 0.52
N ARG A 144 -5.97 -3.92 1.64
CA ARG A 144 -6.76 -4.65 2.62
C ARG A 144 -6.71 -3.94 3.96
N VAL A 145 -7.87 -3.58 4.51
CA VAL A 145 -8.01 -2.90 5.80
C VAL A 145 -8.79 -3.80 6.74
N THR A 146 -8.19 -4.17 7.87
CA THR A 146 -8.83 -4.98 8.91
C THR A 146 -9.28 -4.08 10.05
N VAL A 147 -10.59 -4.07 10.30
CA VAL A 147 -11.23 -3.32 11.39
C VAL A 147 -11.73 -4.31 12.44
N ILE A 148 -11.37 -4.06 13.69
CA ILE A 148 -11.79 -4.87 14.85
C ILE A 148 -12.50 -3.98 15.88
N GLU A 149 -13.22 -4.61 16.80
CA GLU A 149 -13.66 -3.97 18.03
C GLU A 149 -12.64 -4.22 19.14
N GLN A 150 -12.22 -3.18 19.80
CA GLN A 150 -11.37 -3.25 20.98
C GLN A 150 -11.84 -2.24 22.01
N ASP A 151 -12.13 -2.70 23.22
CA ASP A 151 -12.59 -1.86 24.35
C ASP A 151 -13.85 -1.03 24.04
N GLY A 152 -14.78 -1.60 23.26
CA GLY A 152 -16.02 -0.95 22.83
C GLY A 152 -15.85 0.12 21.77
N LYS A 153 -14.69 0.15 21.08
CA LYS A 153 -14.38 1.06 19.97
C LYS A 153 -13.90 0.29 18.75
N LEU A 154 -14.28 0.77 17.58
CA LEU A 154 -13.73 0.26 16.33
C LEU A 154 -12.30 0.76 16.12
N ARG A 155 -11.44 -0.12 15.63
CA ARG A 155 -10.01 0.12 15.43
C ARG A 155 -9.55 -0.47 14.12
N ILE A 156 -8.70 0.26 13.40
CA ILE A 156 -7.95 -0.31 12.28
C ILE A 156 -6.78 -1.13 12.85
N ALA A 157 -6.94 -2.45 12.86
CA ALA A 157 -5.93 -3.36 13.40
C ALA A 157 -4.76 -3.59 12.45
N ALA A 158 -5.02 -3.60 11.14
CA ALA A 158 -3.99 -3.83 10.13
C ALA A 158 -4.37 -3.20 8.79
N VAL A 159 -3.35 -2.80 8.03
CA VAL A 159 -3.46 -2.43 6.64
C VAL A 159 -2.37 -3.15 5.86
N HIS A 160 -2.77 -3.86 4.81
CA HIS A 160 -1.87 -4.58 3.91
C HIS A 160 -2.07 -4.14 2.48
N THR A 161 -0.99 -4.20 1.70
CA THR A 161 -1.02 -4.02 0.25
C THR A 161 -0.38 -5.22 -0.41
N GLU A 162 -1.03 -5.75 -1.43
CA GLU A 162 -0.59 -6.95 -2.14
C GLU A 162 -0.91 -6.88 -3.63
N ASP A 163 -0.28 -7.73 -4.40
CA ASP A 163 -0.62 -7.97 -5.80
C ASP A 163 -1.95 -8.75 -5.84
N PRO A 164 -3.02 -8.21 -6.47
CA PRO A 164 -4.31 -8.88 -6.54
C PRO A 164 -4.29 -10.21 -7.29
N GLU A 165 -3.29 -10.46 -8.13
CA GLU A 165 -3.13 -11.72 -8.88
C GLU A 165 -2.25 -12.74 -8.13
N SER A 166 -1.60 -12.33 -7.05
CA SER A 166 -0.77 -13.22 -6.24
C SER A 166 -1.62 -14.16 -5.40
N THR A 167 -1.35 -15.45 -5.50
CA THR A 167 -1.97 -16.48 -4.64
C THR A 167 -1.26 -16.67 -3.30
N GLY A 168 -0.32 -15.79 -2.96
CA GLY A 168 0.51 -15.85 -1.76
C GLY A 168 0.77 -14.47 -1.16
N GLU A 169 1.63 -14.42 -0.15
CA GLU A 169 1.94 -13.21 0.63
C GLU A 169 2.85 -12.20 -0.13
N GLY A 170 2.50 -11.90 -1.38
CA GLY A 170 3.23 -10.93 -2.20
C GLY A 170 2.90 -9.50 -1.81
N LYS A 171 3.69 -8.88 -0.90
CA LYS A 171 3.56 -7.45 -0.64
C LYS A 171 3.83 -6.67 -1.93
N LYS A 172 2.92 -5.74 -2.27
CA LYS A 172 3.06 -4.80 -3.38
C LYS A 172 2.64 -3.42 -2.90
N ASP A 173 3.58 -2.46 -2.88
CA ASP A 173 3.35 -1.12 -2.36
C ASP A 173 3.97 -0.01 -3.23
N ASP A 174 4.29 -0.33 -4.48
CA ASP A 174 4.96 0.58 -5.40
C ASP A 174 4.33 0.59 -6.80
N PHE A 175 4.31 1.78 -7.41
CA PHE A 175 3.97 2.03 -8.80
C PHE A 175 5.22 2.55 -9.52
N ASP A 176 5.70 1.81 -10.51
CA ASP A 176 6.92 2.10 -11.25
C ASP A 176 6.60 2.58 -12.66
N ASN A 177 7.02 3.80 -13.00
CA ASN A 177 6.88 4.35 -14.34
C ASN A 177 8.24 4.67 -14.93
N LEU A 178 8.32 4.61 -16.24
CA LEU A 178 9.55 4.82 -16.98
C LEU A 178 9.36 5.96 -18.00
N TYR A 179 10.31 6.89 -18.03
CA TYR A 179 10.41 7.85 -19.12
C TYR A 179 11.52 7.45 -20.09
N SER A 180 11.18 7.35 -21.37
CA SER A 180 12.11 7.06 -22.47
C SER A 180 11.98 8.13 -23.55
N ALA A 181 12.98 8.97 -23.70
CA ALA A 181 13.05 9.86 -24.86
C ALA A 181 13.51 9.07 -26.08
N GLY A 182 12.91 9.36 -27.24
CA GLY A 182 13.35 8.80 -28.51
C GLY A 182 14.81 9.17 -28.82
N LYS A 183 15.59 8.21 -29.30
CA LYS A 183 16.95 8.45 -29.77
C LYS A 183 16.90 8.89 -31.23
N LEU A 184 17.37 10.10 -31.52
CA LEU A 184 17.58 10.55 -32.90
C LEU A 184 19.01 10.17 -33.33
N GLU A 185 19.14 9.25 -34.27
CA GLU A 185 20.42 8.99 -34.97
C GLU A 185 20.43 9.80 -36.27
N VAL A 186 21.40 10.73 -36.39
CA VAL A 186 21.62 11.48 -37.61
C VAL A 186 22.86 10.91 -38.30
N HIS A 187 22.65 10.21 -39.41
CA HIS A 187 23.76 9.82 -40.30
C HIS A 187 24.03 10.96 -41.28
N LYS A 188 25.26 11.43 -41.30
CA LYS A 188 25.73 12.36 -42.30
C LYS A 188 26.64 11.61 -43.27
N ASP A 189 26.13 11.35 -44.46
CA ASP A 189 26.94 10.87 -45.55
C ASP A 189 27.60 12.06 -46.23
N VAL A 190 28.93 12.07 -46.31
CA VAL A 190 29.71 13.05 -47.06
C VAL A 190 30.20 12.35 -48.32
N GLU A 191 29.51 12.60 -49.43
CA GLU A 191 30.07 12.24 -50.74
C GLU A 191 31.15 13.25 -51.13
N GLY A 192 32.39 12.80 -51.09
CA GLY A 192 33.52 13.57 -51.57
C GLY A 192 33.58 13.53 -53.09
N ILE A 193 33.42 14.69 -53.72
CA ILE A 193 33.81 14.84 -55.13
C ILE A 193 35.31 14.92 -55.14
N MET A 194 35.98 13.87 -55.56
CA MET A 194 37.38 13.95 -55.94
C MET A 194 37.46 14.57 -57.32
N GLY A 195 38.01 15.80 -57.35
CA GLY A 195 38.42 16.48 -58.60
C GLY A 195 39.79 16.06 -59.04
#